data_2edb080a197a5f34c2c3a8900dd423b5
#
_entry.id   2edb080a197a5f34c2c3a8900dd423b5
#
_cell.length_a   1.000
_cell.length_b   1.000
_cell.length_c   1.000
_cell.angle_alpha   90.00
_cell.angle_beta   90.00
_cell.angle_gamma   90.00
#
_symmetry.space_group_name_H-M   'P 1'
#
loop_
_entity.id
_entity.type
_entity.pdbx_description
1 polymer ?
#
loop_
_entity_poly.entity_id
_entity_poly.type
_entity_poly.pdbx_seq_one_letter_code
_entity_poly.pdbx_strand_id
1 'polypeptide(L)'
;MLGGCTTTTEGGVVGADRKQLMLISSEQLNQMAAESYAKLKADSAAKGVLNTDRALLHRIHAIAARIEPQTGVFRQDAPGWEWEVNVISSNTLNAFCMPGGKIMFYSGLVAQLHLTDDEIAIVMGHEISHALREHSREQVSQAIAAKQVLDLLGLDQNTSGVAAFGYENFIATKFSRTDESEADRMGLELSARAGYDPRAGVTLWHKMMEASKGSGRPPEFLSTHPAEENRVREIESLLPKVMPLYEAAKRGK
;
A
#
# COMPACT_ATOMS: atom_id res chain seq x y z
N MET A 1 -23.48 -0.13 -14.08
CA MET A 1 -23.98 -0.48 -12.72
C MET A 1 -23.88 0.76 -11.87
N LEU A 2 -24.96 1.12 -11.15
CA LEU A 2 -24.94 2.26 -10.23
C LEU A 2 -23.94 1.93 -9.10
N GLY A 3 -22.92 2.72 -8.96
CA GLY A 3 -21.96 2.64 -7.86
C GLY A 3 -22.69 2.80 -6.52
N GLY A 4 -22.21 2.15 -5.48
CA GLY A 4 -22.83 2.15 -4.16
C GLY A 4 -21.78 1.97 -3.06
N CYS A 5 -22.26 2.05 -1.80
CA CYS A 5 -21.41 1.70 -0.67
C CYS A 5 -21.28 0.18 -0.55
N THR A 6 -20.07 -0.34 -0.69
CA THR A 6 -19.76 -1.78 -0.58
C THR A 6 -18.46 -1.97 0.20
N THR A 7 -18.26 -3.17 0.75
CA THR A 7 -16.93 -3.56 1.23
C THR A 7 -16.17 -4.26 0.10
N THR A 8 -14.86 -4.08 0.06
CA THR A 8 -13.97 -4.69 -0.94
C THR A 8 -13.19 -5.87 -0.37
N THR A 9 -13.22 -6.06 0.95
CA THR A 9 -12.48 -7.10 1.66
C THR A 9 -13.32 -7.76 2.74
N GLU A 10 -12.98 -9.00 3.08
CA GLU A 10 -13.35 -9.63 4.34
C GLU A 10 -12.56 -9.00 5.50
N GLY A 11 -13.10 -9.08 6.73
CA GLY A 11 -12.53 -8.39 7.88
C GLY A 11 -11.22 -8.96 8.43
N GLY A 12 -10.88 -10.22 8.14
CA GLY A 12 -9.79 -10.91 8.81
C GLY A 12 -9.98 -10.95 10.33
N VAL A 13 -8.89 -11.19 11.08
CA VAL A 13 -8.93 -11.08 12.56
C VAL A 13 -8.84 -9.64 13.05
N VAL A 14 -8.53 -8.71 12.15
CA VAL A 14 -8.27 -7.29 12.45
C VAL A 14 -9.47 -6.38 12.17
N GLY A 15 -10.51 -6.87 11.48
CA GLY A 15 -11.78 -6.15 11.27
C GLY A 15 -11.68 -5.03 10.25
N ALA A 16 -11.14 -5.30 9.04
CA ALA A 16 -11.00 -4.32 7.96
C ALA A 16 -12.08 -4.55 6.87
N ASP A 17 -13.33 -4.29 7.19
CA ASP A 17 -14.50 -4.56 6.34
C ASP A 17 -15.47 -3.37 6.23
N ARG A 18 -15.00 -2.16 6.46
CA ARG A 18 -15.77 -0.90 6.32
C ARG A 18 -16.37 -0.78 4.92
N LYS A 19 -17.57 -0.23 4.82
CA LYS A 19 -18.19 0.13 3.55
C LYS A 19 -17.50 1.35 2.94
N GLN A 20 -17.26 1.31 1.65
CA GLN A 20 -16.57 2.32 0.85
C GLN A 20 -17.45 2.78 -0.30
N LEU A 21 -17.32 4.06 -0.72
CA LEU A 21 -17.99 4.59 -1.89
C LEU A 21 -17.21 4.19 -3.16
N MET A 22 -17.85 3.42 -4.05
CA MET A 22 -17.24 2.90 -5.28
C MET A 22 -18.08 3.31 -6.49
N LEU A 23 -17.63 4.33 -7.24
CA LEU A 23 -18.33 4.86 -8.43
C LEU A 23 -17.71 4.42 -9.75
N ILE A 24 -16.44 4.01 -9.76
CA ILE A 24 -15.76 3.46 -10.94
C ILE A 24 -15.53 1.96 -10.77
N SER A 25 -15.25 1.23 -11.86
CA SER A 25 -14.98 -0.21 -11.76
C SER A 25 -13.53 -0.48 -11.35
N SER A 26 -13.30 -1.65 -10.70
CA SER A 26 -11.94 -2.13 -10.39
C SER A 26 -11.12 -2.32 -11.67
N GLU A 27 -11.73 -2.86 -12.73
CA GLU A 27 -11.06 -3.09 -14.02
C GLU A 27 -10.50 -1.81 -14.62
N GLN A 28 -11.30 -0.72 -14.64
CA GLN A 28 -10.84 0.56 -15.16
C GLN A 28 -9.62 1.07 -14.39
N LEU A 29 -9.66 1.00 -13.04
CA LEU A 29 -8.55 1.47 -12.22
C LEU A 29 -7.31 0.57 -12.38
N ASN A 30 -7.50 -0.75 -12.44
CA ASN A 30 -6.42 -1.72 -12.63
C ASN A 30 -5.72 -1.51 -14.00
N GLN A 31 -6.47 -1.22 -15.06
CA GLN A 31 -5.90 -0.90 -16.36
C GLN A 31 -5.06 0.38 -16.30
N MET A 32 -5.58 1.46 -15.72
CA MET A 32 -4.85 2.72 -15.55
C MET A 32 -3.58 2.53 -14.71
N ALA A 33 -3.65 1.71 -13.65
CA ALA A 33 -2.51 1.37 -12.81
C ALA A 33 -1.45 0.58 -13.58
N ALA A 34 -1.85 -0.42 -14.37
CA ALA A 34 -0.94 -1.23 -15.19
C ALA A 34 -0.21 -0.37 -16.23
N GLU A 35 -0.91 0.54 -16.92
CA GLU A 35 -0.30 1.47 -17.88
C GLU A 35 0.69 2.43 -17.19
N SER A 36 0.31 2.98 -16.04
CA SER A 36 1.16 3.87 -15.25
C SER A 36 2.41 3.15 -14.73
N TYR A 37 2.26 1.91 -14.27
CA TYR A 37 3.37 1.10 -13.79
C TYR A 37 4.32 0.69 -14.92
N ALA A 38 3.79 0.32 -16.08
CA ALA A 38 4.60 0.00 -17.25
C ALA A 38 5.44 1.21 -17.70
N LYS A 39 4.86 2.41 -17.70
CA LYS A 39 5.57 3.66 -17.99
C LYS A 39 6.69 3.91 -16.98
N LEU A 40 6.42 3.79 -15.68
CA LEU A 40 7.45 3.95 -14.64
C LEU A 40 8.62 2.98 -14.84
N LYS A 41 8.33 1.71 -15.15
CA LYS A 41 9.38 0.71 -15.42
C LYS A 41 10.22 1.10 -16.64
N ALA A 42 9.56 1.51 -17.74
CA ALA A 42 10.26 1.93 -18.94
C ALA A 42 11.18 3.14 -18.67
N ASP A 43 10.68 4.16 -17.98
CA ASP A 43 11.44 5.36 -17.61
C ASP A 43 12.62 5.02 -16.68
N SER A 44 12.41 4.10 -15.73
CA SER A 44 13.45 3.66 -14.79
C SER A 44 14.51 2.78 -15.46
N ALA A 45 14.09 1.93 -16.42
CA ALA A 45 15.00 1.14 -17.23
C ALA A 45 15.87 2.02 -18.14
N ALA A 46 15.26 3.03 -18.79
CA ALA A 46 15.99 3.98 -19.62
C ALA A 46 17.04 4.79 -18.83
N LYS A 47 16.79 5.04 -17.55
CA LYS A 47 17.73 5.67 -16.61
C LYS A 47 18.77 4.69 -16.04
N GLY A 48 18.67 3.39 -16.33
CA GLY A 48 19.57 2.36 -15.80
C GLY A 48 19.45 2.13 -14.30
N VAL A 49 18.28 2.38 -13.69
CA VAL A 49 18.05 2.25 -12.24
C VAL A 49 17.04 1.17 -11.87
N LEU A 50 16.39 0.52 -12.85
CA LEU A 50 15.42 -0.54 -12.60
C LEU A 50 16.14 -1.86 -12.31
N ASN A 51 15.84 -2.47 -11.17
CA ASN A 51 16.30 -3.81 -10.76
C ASN A 51 17.83 -4.00 -10.80
N THR A 52 18.60 -2.95 -10.58
CA THR A 52 20.07 -2.99 -10.64
C THR A 52 20.68 -3.58 -9.38
N ASP A 53 20.06 -3.41 -8.21
CA ASP A 53 20.42 -4.09 -6.97
C ASP A 53 19.78 -5.50 -6.94
N ARG A 54 20.53 -6.47 -7.46
CA ARG A 54 20.06 -7.87 -7.56
C ARG A 54 19.84 -8.54 -6.21
N ALA A 55 20.65 -8.20 -5.22
CA ALA A 55 20.52 -8.75 -3.87
C ALA A 55 19.25 -8.27 -3.20
N LEU A 56 18.98 -6.96 -3.25
CA LEU A 56 17.76 -6.38 -2.74
C LEU A 56 16.53 -6.90 -3.49
N LEU A 57 16.57 -6.96 -4.83
CA LEU A 57 15.47 -7.49 -5.63
C LEU A 57 15.12 -8.92 -5.21
N HIS A 58 16.11 -9.80 -5.08
CA HIS A 58 15.90 -11.18 -4.63
C HIS A 58 15.26 -11.23 -3.22
N ARG A 59 15.75 -10.38 -2.32
CA ARG A 59 15.22 -10.25 -0.95
C ARG A 59 13.75 -9.82 -0.94
N ILE A 60 13.39 -8.81 -1.72
CA ILE A 60 12.01 -8.29 -1.85
C ILE A 60 11.10 -9.36 -2.47
N HIS A 61 11.55 -10.06 -3.52
CA HIS A 61 10.80 -11.16 -4.13
C HIS A 61 10.54 -12.32 -3.15
N ALA A 62 11.52 -12.68 -2.34
CA ALA A 62 11.36 -13.74 -1.34
C ALA A 62 10.30 -13.37 -0.28
N ILE A 63 10.21 -12.09 0.08
CA ILE A 63 9.19 -11.58 1.01
C ILE A 63 7.82 -11.58 0.34
N ALA A 64 7.72 -11.07 -0.90
CA ALA A 64 6.49 -11.03 -1.67
C ALA A 64 5.88 -12.43 -1.85
N ALA A 65 6.68 -13.41 -2.27
CA ALA A 65 6.25 -14.79 -2.47
C ALA A 65 5.64 -15.44 -1.21
N ARG A 66 5.91 -14.91 -0.02
CA ARG A 66 5.31 -15.39 1.23
C ARG A 66 4.05 -14.62 1.63
N ILE A 67 3.95 -13.34 1.25
CA ILE A 67 2.82 -12.47 1.59
C ILE A 67 1.66 -12.64 0.60
N GLU A 68 1.96 -12.69 -0.70
CA GLU A 68 0.95 -12.78 -1.77
C GLU A 68 -0.08 -13.91 -1.56
N PRO A 69 0.29 -15.15 -1.21
CA PRO A 69 -0.68 -16.21 -0.94
C PRO A 69 -1.60 -15.92 0.26
N GLN A 70 -1.18 -15.06 1.20
CA GLN A 70 -1.96 -14.73 2.38
C GLN A 70 -3.08 -13.70 2.09
N THR A 71 -3.03 -13.03 0.93
CA THR A 71 -4.03 -12.02 0.52
C THR A 71 -5.43 -12.60 0.40
N GLY A 72 -5.55 -13.91 0.16
CA GLY A 72 -6.82 -14.62 0.07
C GLY A 72 -7.70 -14.52 1.33
N VAL A 73 -7.12 -14.22 2.51
CA VAL A 73 -7.89 -14.02 3.74
C VAL A 73 -8.77 -12.78 3.68
N PHE A 74 -8.37 -11.79 2.90
CA PHE A 74 -9.11 -10.54 2.71
C PHE A 74 -9.86 -10.50 1.38
N ARG A 75 -9.27 -11.08 0.31
CA ARG A 75 -9.87 -11.12 -1.03
C ARG A 75 -9.55 -12.45 -1.70
N GLN A 76 -10.57 -13.23 -1.99
CA GLN A 76 -10.40 -14.57 -2.57
C GLN A 76 -9.76 -14.56 -3.97
N ASP A 77 -9.95 -13.50 -4.74
CA ASP A 77 -9.37 -13.32 -6.07
C ASP A 77 -7.89 -12.87 -6.02
N ALA A 78 -7.46 -12.25 -4.94
CA ALA A 78 -6.16 -11.58 -4.87
C ALA A 78 -4.94 -12.52 -5.00
N PRO A 79 -4.91 -13.75 -4.49
CA PRO A 79 -3.78 -14.65 -4.75
C PRO A 79 -3.55 -14.95 -6.24
N GLY A 80 -4.59 -14.79 -7.06
CA GLY A 80 -4.53 -14.99 -8.52
C GLY A 80 -4.23 -13.71 -9.32
N TRP A 81 -3.96 -12.58 -8.67
CA TRP A 81 -3.59 -11.35 -9.38
C TRP A 81 -2.25 -11.53 -10.12
N GLU A 82 -2.05 -10.73 -11.16
CA GLU A 82 -0.76 -10.66 -11.86
C GLU A 82 0.24 -9.82 -11.05
N TRP A 83 0.67 -10.37 -9.91
CA TRP A 83 1.64 -9.73 -9.02
C TRP A 83 2.93 -9.39 -9.77
N GLU A 84 3.40 -8.20 -9.58
CA GLU A 84 4.65 -7.74 -10.18
C GLU A 84 5.44 -6.91 -9.17
N VAL A 85 6.69 -7.30 -8.92
CA VAL A 85 7.54 -6.70 -7.90
C VAL A 85 8.84 -6.22 -8.54
N ASN A 86 9.15 -4.93 -8.37
CA ASN A 86 10.36 -4.33 -8.90
C ASN A 86 11.03 -3.41 -7.87
N VAL A 87 12.31 -3.11 -8.09
CA VAL A 87 13.11 -2.21 -7.26
C VAL A 87 13.72 -1.12 -8.12
N ILE A 88 13.57 0.13 -7.70
CA ILE A 88 14.28 1.28 -8.27
C ILE A 88 15.46 1.64 -7.37
N SER A 89 16.67 1.64 -7.92
CA SER A 89 17.87 2.09 -7.23
C SER A 89 17.83 3.62 -7.13
N SER A 90 17.55 4.14 -5.93
CA SER A 90 17.40 5.57 -5.66
C SER A 90 17.55 5.84 -4.17
N ASN A 91 17.88 7.07 -3.79
CA ASN A 91 17.91 7.52 -2.39
C ASN A 91 16.52 7.86 -1.84
N THR A 92 15.47 7.74 -2.65
CA THR A 92 14.10 8.01 -2.23
C THR A 92 13.65 7.00 -1.17
N LEU A 93 13.05 7.48 -0.09
CA LEU A 93 12.45 6.65 0.95
C LEU A 93 10.98 6.44 0.59
N ASN A 94 10.70 5.48 -0.29
CA ASN A 94 9.34 5.16 -0.73
C ASN A 94 9.16 3.69 -1.10
N ALA A 95 7.93 3.22 -1.03
CA ALA A 95 7.42 1.99 -1.61
C ALA A 95 5.94 2.19 -1.92
N PHE A 96 5.36 1.42 -2.82
CA PHE A 96 3.92 1.44 -3.09
C PHE A 96 3.45 0.14 -3.75
N CYS A 97 2.14 -0.10 -3.65
CA CYS A 97 1.44 -1.13 -4.42
C CYS A 97 0.27 -0.49 -5.17
N MET A 98 0.36 -0.39 -6.49
CA MET A 98 -0.77 0.06 -7.31
C MET A 98 -1.83 -1.03 -7.44
N PRO A 99 -3.09 -0.68 -7.76
CA PRO A 99 -4.16 -1.62 -8.05
C PRO A 99 -3.73 -2.76 -8.98
N GLY A 100 -4.23 -3.97 -8.71
CA GLY A 100 -3.85 -5.17 -9.46
C GLY A 100 -2.49 -5.78 -9.08
N GLY A 101 -1.90 -5.36 -7.93
CA GLY A 101 -0.72 -6.02 -7.37
C GLY A 101 0.62 -5.57 -7.98
N LYS A 102 0.75 -4.30 -8.38
CA LYS A 102 1.97 -3.74 -8.97
C LYS A 102 2.82 -3.07 -7.91
N ILE A 103 3.82 -3.78 -7.38
CA ILE A 103 4.64 -3.39 -6.23
C ILE A 103 5.97 -2.78 -6.69
N MET A 104 6.32 -1.63 -6.12
CA MET A 104 7.60 -0.98 -6.32
C MET A 104 8.25 -0.63 -4.98
N PHE A 105 9.52 -0.99 -4.82
CA PHE A 105 10.36 -0.53 -3.73
C PHE A 105 11.46 0.39 -4.23
N TYR A 106 11.81 1.39 -3.46
CA TYR A 106 13.00 2.21 -3.68
C TYR A 106 14.11 1.74 -2.74
N SER A 107 15.31 1.54 -3.26
CA SER A 107 16.43 1.03 -2.46
C SER A 107 16.76 1.90 -1.24
N GLY A 108 16.54 3.22 -1.37
CA GLY A 108 16.76 4.17 -0.29
C GLY A 108 15.95 3.88 0.97
N LEU A 109 14.70 3.42 0.82
CA LEU A 109 13.85 3.07 1.96
C LEU A 109 14.50 1.97 2.82
N VAL A 110 14.97 0.92 2.18
CA VAL A 110 15.57 -0.23 2.87
C VAL A 110 16.95 0.12 3.42
N ALA A 111 17.78 0.79 2.63
CA ALA A 111 19.16 1.10 2.98
C ALA A 111 19.29 2.15 4.08
N GLN A 112 18.57 3.30 3.96
CA GLN A 112 18.71 4.40 4.91
C GLN A 112 18.06 4.11 6.26
N LEU A 113 16.96 3.35 6.28
CA LEU A 113 16.31 2.95 7.52
C LEU A 113 16.84 1.62 8.08
N HIS A 114 17.81 0.99 7.39
CA HIS A 114 18.36 -0.32 7.78
C HIS A 114 17.26 -1.34 8.10
N LEU A 115 16.30 -1.50 7.14
CA LEU A 115 15.13 -2.34 7.37
C LEU A 115 15.51 -3.83 7.40
N THR A 116 15.01 -4.52 8.41
CA THR A 116 15.02 -5.98 8.49
C THR A 116 14.00 -6.59 7.53
N ASP A 117 14.04 -7.92 7.32
CA ASP A 117 13.03 -8.61 6.48
C ASP A 117 11.64 -8.49 7.08
N ASP A 118 11.51 -8.54 8.41
CA ASP A 118 10.23 -8.36 9.09
C ASP A 118 9.67 -6.94 8.86
N GLU A 119 10.51 -5.90 8.95
CA GLU A 119 10.10 -4.52 8.69
C GLU A 119 9.74 -4.29 7.21
N ILE A 120 10.48 -4.89 6.27
CA ILE A 120 10.13 -4.86 4.84
C ILE A 120 8.78 -5.55 4.60
N ALA A 121 8.53 -6.68 5.28
CA ALA A 121 7.26 -7.38 5.19
C ALA A 121 6.10 -6.53 5.71
N ILE A 122 6.31 -5.76 6.79
CA ILE A 122 5.29 -4.81 7.29
C ILE A 122 5.01 -3.72 6.25
N VAL A 123 6.05 -3.09 5.66
CA VAL A 123 5.85 -2.10 4.58
C VAL A 123 5.09 -2.73 3.42
N MET A 124 5.53 -3.90 2.94
CA MET A 124 4.91 -4.58 1.81
C MET A 124 3.45 -4.95 2.11
N GLY A 125 3.17 -5.49 3.30
CA GLY A 125 1.82 -5.83 3.73
C GLY A 125 0.92 -4.60 3.80
N HIS A 126 1.43 -3.47 4.28
CA HIS A 126 0.74 -2.18 4.31
C HIS A 126 0.37 -1.72 2.88
N GLU A 127 1.33 -1.71 1.96
CA GLU A 127 1.10 -1.30 0.57
C GLU A 127 0.13 -2.24 -0.16
N ILE A 128 0.28 -3.55 0.01
CA ILE A 128 -0.66 -4.54 -0.53
C ILE A 128 -2.07 -4.29 0.00
N SER A 129 -2.21 -3.90 1.27
CA SER A 129 -3.51 -3.65 1.89
C SER A 129 -4.23 -2.46 1.26
N HIS A 130 -3.51 -1.40 0.86
CA HIS A 130 -4.10 -0.32 0.08
C HIS A 130 -4.70 -0.81 -1.24
N ALA A 131 -4.01 -1.73 -1.93
CA ALA A 131 -4.52 -2.31 -3.18
C ALA A 131 -5.72 -3.25 -2.93
N LEU A 132 -5.67 -4.11 -1.90
CA LEU A 132 -6.77 -5.01 -1.54
C LEU A 132 -8.04 -4.24 -1.16
N ARG A 133 -7.90 -3.19 -0.36
CA ARG A 133 -8.99 -2.29 0.07
C ARG A 133 -9.44 -1.35 -1.05
N GLU A 134 -8.71 -1.32 -2.17
CA GLU A 134 -9.00 -0.39 -3.28
C GLU A 134 -9.09 1.08 -2.83
N HIS A 135 -8.23 1.51 -1.89
CA HIS A 135 -8.26 2.87 -1.35
C HIS A 135 -8.15 3.94 -2.44
N SER A 136 -7.31 3.72 -3.47
CA SER A 136 -7.22 4.62 -4.62
C SER A 136 -8.55 4.72 -5.39
N ARG A 137 -9.30 3.60 -5.51
CA ARG A 137 -10.62 3.58 -6.14
C ARG A 137 -11.66 4.36 -5.33
N GLU A 138 -11.62 4.22 -4.01
CA GLU A 138 -12.48 4.99 -3.11
C GLU A 138 -12.20 6.48 -3.24
N GLN A 139 -10.93 6.90 -3.26
CA GLN A 139 -10.55 8.31 -3.41
C GLN A 139 -11.02 8.91 -4.73
N VAL A 140 -10.81 8.19 -5.85
CA VAL A 140 -11.33 8.62 -7.16
C VAL A 140 -12.85 8.75 -7.12
N SER A 141 -13.54 7.78 -6.50
CA SER A 141 -14.99 7.81 -6.36
C SER A 141 -15.48 8.98 -5.53
N GLN A 142 -14.78 9.31 -4.43
CA GLN A 142 -15.09 10.48 -3.61
C GLN A 142 -14.86 11.79 -4.37
N ALA A 143 -13.79 11.89 -5.17
CA ALA A 143 -13.50 13.04 -6.00
C ALA A 143 -14.60 13.25 -7.07
N ILE A 144 -15.05 12.16 -7.71
CA ILE A 144 -16.18 12.20 -8.66
C ILE A 144 -17.45 12.67 -7.98
N ALA A 145 -17.77 12.13 -6.80
CA ALA A 145 -18.98 12.53 -6.06
C ALA A 145 -18.92 14.00 -5.65
N ALA A 146 -17.77 14.46 -5.13
CA ALA A 146 -17.58 15.86 -4.78
C ALA A 146 -17.74 16.79 -5.99
N LYS A 147 -17.17 16.42 -7.14
CA LYS A 147 -17.31 17.17 -8.38
C LYS A 147 -18.77 17.25 -8.82
N GLN A 148 -19.51 16.14 -8.82
CA GLN A 148 -20.93 16.13 -9.20
C GLN A 148 -21.77 17.08 -8.32
N VAL A 149 -21.48 17.17 -7.02
CA VAL A 149 -22.13 18.12 -6.12
C VAL A 149 -21.80 19.57 -6.51
N LEU A 150 -20.52 19.87 -6.79
CA LEU A 150 -20.10 21.23 -7.21
C LEU A 150 -20.73 21.63 -8.54
N ASP A 151 -20.78 20.72 -9.51
CA ASP A 151 -21.45 20.92 -10.81
C ASP A 151 -22.93 21.23 -10.62
N LEU A 152 -23.63 20.48 -9.77
CA LEU A 152 -25.05 20.67 -9.46
C LEU A 152 -25.33 22.06 -8.81
N LEU A 153 -24.37 22.53 -8.01
CA LEU A 153 -24.46 23.85 -7.35
C LEU A 153 -23.96 24.99 -8.24
N GLY A 154 -23.49 24.71 -9.47
CA GLY A 154 -22.96 25.70 -10.40
C GLY A 154 -21.64 26.34 -9.94
N LEU A 155 -20.89 25.69 -9.06
CA LEU A 155 -19.68 26.20 -8.44
C LEU A 155 -18.40 25.76 -9.16
N ASP A 156 -18.44 24.75 -10.05
CA ASP A 156 -17.27 24.28 -10.79
C ASP A 156 -17.23 24.85 -12.21
N GLN A 157 -16.14 25.54 -12.55
CA GLN A 157 -15.86 26.08 -13.88
C GLN A 157 -14.70 25.37 -14.60
N ASN A 158 -14.04 24.36 -13.97
CA ASN A 158 -12.87 23.70 -14.52
C ASN A 158 -12.99 22.18 -14.42
N THR A 159 -13.28 21.54 -15.54
CA THR A 159 -13.57 20.12 -15.63
C THR A 159 -12.39 19.32 -16.17
N SER A 160 -11.46 18.92 -15.33
CA SER A 160 -10.64 17.76 -15.65
C SER A 160 -11.13 16.59 -14.80
N GLY A 161 -12.00 15.77 -15.37
CA GLY A 161 -12.56 14.60 -14.71
C GLY A 161 -11.51 13.48 -14.52
N VAL A 162 -11.99 12.25 -14.31
CA VAL A 162 -11.19 11.00 -14.13
C VAL A 162 -10.02 10.87 -15.11
N ALA A 163 -10.10 11.45 -16.31
CA ALA A 163 -9.02 11.51 -17.30
C ALA A 163 -7.75 12.24 -16.84
N ALA A 164 -7.81 13.05 -15.77
CA ALA A 164 -6.64 13.69 -15.17
C ALA A 164 -5.98 12.85 -14.07
N PHE A 165 -6.53 11.67 -13.75
CA PHE A 165 -5.94 10.74 -12.78
C PHE A 165 -4.76 10.01 -13.45
N GLY A 166 -3.59 10.65 -13.43
CA GLY A 166 -2.36 10.15 -14.04
C GLY A 166 -1.50 9.36 -13.04
N TYR A 167 -0.36 8.84 -13.54
CA TYR A 167 0.66 8.12 -12.80
C TYR A 167 1.01 8.77 -11.44
N GLU A 168 1.16 10.10 -11.40
CA GLU A 168 1.52 10.84 -10.19
C GLU A 168 0.48 10.67 -9.07
N ASN A 169 -0.79 10.48 -9.43
CA ASN A 169 -1.85 10.30 -8.45
C ASN A 169 -1.78 8.94 -7.72
N PHE A 170 -1.25 7.89 -8.35
CA PHE A 170 -1.07 6.60 -7.66
C PHE A 170 0.07 6.62 -6.65
N ILE A 171 1.06 7.51 -6.82
CA ILE A 171 2.26 7.56 -5.98
C ILE A 171 2.20 8.71 -4.98
N ALA A 172 1.64 9.87 -5.36
CA ALA A 172 1.65 11.08 -4.55
C ALA A 172 0.34 11.29 -3.76
N THR A 173 -0.64 10.39 -3.88
CA THR A 173 -1.92 10.54 -3.20
C THR A 173 -1.77 10.25 -1.71
N LYS A 174 -2.15 11.22 -0.89
CA LYS A 174 -2.22 11.07 0.56
C LYS A 174 -3.49 10.34 0.94
N PHE A 175 -3.33 9.22 1.64
CA PHE A 175 -4.45 8.45 2.16
C PHE A 175 -5.06 9.09 3.42
N SER A 176 -6.34 8.82 3.67
CA SER A 176 -7.00 9.26 4.89
C SER A 176 -6.49 8.48 6.10
N ARG A 177 -6.69 9.03 7.30
CA ARG A 177 -6.33 8.31 8.54
C ARG A 177 -7.03 6.95 8.67
N THR A 178 -8.24 6.84 8.14
CA THR A 178 -9.00 5.58 8.14
C THR A 178 -8.34 4.58 7.20
N ASP A 179 -7.94 4.99 6.00
CA ASP A 179 -7.26 4.13 5.03
C ASP A 179 -5.92 3.64 5.58
N GLU A 180 -5.18 4.52 6.25
CA GLU A 180 -3.92 4.18 6.90
C GLU A 180 -4.09 3.15 8.03
N SER A 181 -5.11 3.34 8.89
CA SER A 181 -5.44 2.39 9.95
C SER A 181 -5.85 1.03 9.39
N GLU A 182 -6.68 0.99 8.33
CA GLU A 182 -7.05 -0.25 7.65
C GLU A 182 -5.81 -0.93 7.04
N ALA A 183 -4.93 -0.17 6.39
CA ALA A 183 -3.70 -0.70 5.79
C ALA A 183 -2.72 -1.25 6.84
N ASP A 184 -2.56 -0.58 7.98
CA ASP A 184 -1.74 -1.08 9.09
C ASP A 184 -2.29 -2.38 9.66
N ARG A 185 -3.60 -2.45 9.93
CA ARG A 185 -4.26 -3.65 10.46
C ARG A 185 -4.07 -4.85 9.55
N MET A 186 -4.42 -4.70 8.27
CA MET A 186 -4.33 -5.78 7.29
C MET A 186 -2.88 -6.16 7.01
N GLY A 187 -1.99 -5.18 6.86
CA GLY A 187 -0.56 -5.41 6.62
C GLY A 187 0.09 -6.18 7.77
N LEU A 188 -0.30 -5.87 9.01
CA LEU A 188 0.16 -6.59 10.19
C LEU A 188 -0.30 -8.07 10.17
N GLU A 189 -1.57 -8.33 9.82
CA GLU A 189 -2.10 -9.68 9.70
C GLU A 189 -1.44 -10.46 8.55
N LEU A 190 -1.28 -9.86 7.37
CA LEU A 190 -0.60 -10.47 6.23
C LEU A 190 0.83 -10.88 6.57
N SER A 191 1.59 -9.98 7.20
CA SER A 191 2.97 -10.23 7.62
C SER A 191 3.05 -11.37 8.63
N ALA A 192 2.17 -11.38 9.63
CA ALA A 192 2.11 -12.44 10.63
C ALA A 192 1.79 -13.81 10.01
N ARG A 193 0.80 -13.89 9.12
CA ARG A 193 0.44 -15.12 8.38
C ARG A 193 1.56 -15.61 7.47
N ALA A 194 2.33 -14.70 6.89
CA ALA A 194 3.53 -15.01 6.12
C ALA A 194 4.72 -15.44 6.98
N GLY A 195 4.60 -15.41 8.33
CA GLY A 195 5.62 -15.80 9.31
C GLY A 195 6.72 -14.75 9.45
N TYR A 196 6.38 -13.48 9.29
CA TYR A 196 7.19 -12.32 9.69
C TYR A 196 6.70 -11.78 11.03
N ASP A 197 7.64 -11.32 11.85
CA ASP A 197 7.32 -10.87 13.21
C ASP A 197 6.51 -9.56 13.18
N PRO A 198 5.23 -9.56 13.62
CA PRO A 198 4.40 -8.36 13.55
C PRO A 198 4.86 -7.25 14.50
N ARG A 199 5.71 -7.55 15.51
CA ARG A 199 6.31 -6.52 16.39
C ARG A 199 7.21 -5.56 15.62
N ALA A 200 7.71 -5.97 14.44
CA ALA A 200 8.46 -5.11 13.53
C ALA A 200 7.67 -3.88 13.06
N GLY A 201 6.33 -3.90 13.13
CA GLY A 201 5.51 -2.72 12.86
C GLY A 201 5.81 -1.56 13.79
N VAL A 202 6.02 -1.83 15.08
CA VAL A 202 6.38 -0.80 16.07
C VAL A 202 7.76 -0.21 15.78
N THR A 203 8.76 -1.06 15.52
CA THR A 203 10.13 -0.59 15.24
C THR A 203 10.23 0.17 13.92
N LEU A 204 9.50 -0.27 12.89
CA LEU A 204 9.40 0.42 11.60
C LEU A 204 8.91 1.86 11.78
N TRP A 205 7.76 2.05 12.46
CA TRP A 205 7.21 3.39 12.63
C TRP A 205 8.09 4.30 13.49
N HIS A 206 8.80 3.77 14.47
CA HIS A 206 9.81 4.53 15.20
C HIS A 206 10.95 4.99 14.29
N LYS A 207 11.48 4.12 13.41
CA LYS A 207 12.50 4.49 12.41
C LYS A 207 12.00 5.56 11.44
N MET A 208 10.75 5.44 10.96
CA MET A 208 10.11 6.42 10.09
C MET A 208 9.98 7.80 10.76
N MET A 209 9.50 7.83 12.01
CA MET A 209 9.38 9.07 12.79
C MET A 209 10.74 9.72 13.05
N GLU A 210 11.79 8.93 13.34
CA GLU A 210 13.12 9.44 13.56
C GLU A 210 13.71 10.04 12.26
N ALA A 211 13.53 9.36 11.13
CA ALA A 211 13.98 9.85 9.83
C ALA A 211 13.31 11.19 9.44
N SER A 212 12.10 11.45 9.95
CA SER A 212 11.40 12.72 9.69
C SER A 212 11.96 13.92 10.45
N LYS A 213 12.64 13.69 11.59
CA LYS A 213 13.15 14.78 12.44
C LYS A 213 14.38 15.47 11.87
N GLY A 214 15.17 14.77 11.04
CA GLY A 214 16.47 15.24 10.55
C GLY A 214 16.45 15.95 9.20
N SER A 215 15.35 15.88 8.45
CA SER A 215 15.25 16.46 7.12
C SER A 215 14.18 17.56 7.11
N GLY A 216 14.48 18.73 6.59
CA GLY A 216 13.52 19.85 6.46
C GLY A 216 12.28 19.52 5.61
N ARG A 217 12.19 18.29 5.08
CA ARG A 217 11.02 17.67 4.45
C ARG A 217 10.86 16.24 4.98
N PRO A 218 9.61 15.79 5.28
CA PRO A 218 9.40 14.40 5.62
C PRO A 218 9.82 13.50 4.44
N PRO A 219 10.28 12.25 4.71
CA PRO A 219 10.45 11.23 3.68
C PRO A 219 9.23 11.13 2.78
N GLU A 220 9.42 10.81 1.49
CA GLU A 220 8.32 10.75 0.52
C GLU A 220 7.22 9.78 0.98
N PHE A 221 7.61 8.63 1.52
CA PHE A 221 6.69 7.68 2.14
C PHE A 221 5.79 8.34 3.21
N LEU A 222 6.35 9.19 4.07
CA LEU A 222 5.58 9.88 5.11
C LEU A 222 4.73 11.04 4.58
N SER A 223 4.96 11.49 3.36
CA SER A 223 4.11 12.50 2.70
C SER A 223 2.77 11.90 2.28
N THR A 224 2.77 10.63 1.89
CA THR A 224 1.58 9.86 1.51
C THR A 224 0.98 9.07 2.67
N HIS A 225 1.84 8.59 3.59
CA HIS A 225 1.51 7.78 4.78
C HIS A 225 1.99 8.47 6.06
N PRO A 226 1.26 9.44 6.61
CA PRO A 226 1.71 10.19 7.78
C PRO A 226 1.98 9.28 8.99
N ALA A 227 3.18 9.44 9.59
CA ALA A 227 3.52 8.77 10.83
C ALA A 227 2.90 9.54 12.00
N GLU A 228 2.00 8.88 12.72
CA GLU A 228 1.37 9.41 13.92
C GLU A 228 1.59 8.42 15.09
N GLU A 229 1.81 8.92 16.30
CA GLU A 229 1.93 8.06 17.50
C GLU A 229 0.69 7.16 17.72
N ASN A 230 -0.47 7.58 17.22
CA ASN A 230 -1.68 6.78 17.27
C ASN A 230 -1.54 5.47 16.48
N ARG A 231 -0.80 5.45 15.36
CA ARG A 231 -0.57 4.25 14.56
C ARG A 231 0.24 3.21 15.35
N VAL A 232 1.31 3.64 16.03
CA VAL A 232 2.10 2.75 16.89
C VAL A 232 1.23 2.11 17.97
N ARG A 233 0.42 2.91 18.69
CA ARG A 233 -0.50 2.40 19.72
C ARG A 233 -1.54 1.43 19.15
N GLU A 234 -2.06 1.70 17.97
CA GLU A 234 -3.00 0.80 17.31
C GLU A 234 -2.33 -0.53 16.96
N ILE A 235 -1.13 -0.51 16.37
CA ILE A 235 -0.34 -1.72 16.08
C ILE A 235 -0.10 -2.52 17.36
N GLU A 236 0.36 -1.89 18.44
CA GLU A 236 0.57 -2.55 19.73
C GLU A 236 -0.70 -3.23 20.24
N SER A 237 -1.86 -2.57 20.11
CA SER A 237 -3.17 -3.13 20.53
C SER A 237 -3.59 -4.36 19.71
N LEU A 238 -3.09 -4.50 18.48
CA LEU A 238 -3.40 -5.60 17.58
C LEU A 238 -2.46 -6.80 17.74
N LEU A 239 -1.27 -6.61 18.33
CA LEU A 239 -0.30 -7.70 18.53
C LEU A 239 -0.91 -8.95 19.15
N PRO A 240 -1.74 -8.88 20.23
CA PRO A 240 -2.36 -10.07 20.79
C PRO A 240 -3.24 -10.86 19.81
N LYS A 241 -3.81 -10.21 18.80
CA LYS A 241 -4.64 -10.85 17.78
C LYS A 241 -3.81 -11.54 16.68
N VAL A 242 -2.69 -10.93 16.29
CA VAL A 242 -1.89 -11.40 15.14
C VAL A 242 -0.72 -12.30 15.54
N MET A 243 -0.21 -12.20 16.78
CA MET A 243 0.88 -13.06 17.27
C MET A 243 0.58 -14.56 17.16
N PRO A 244 -0.65 -15.05 17.46
CA PRO A 244 -0.96 -16.48 17.26
C PRO A 244 -0.83 -16.93 15.80
N LEU A 245 -1.11 -16.04 14.82
CA LEU A 245 -0.95 -16.32 13.38
C LEU A 245 0.54 -16.46 13.02
N TYR A 246 1.36 -15.54 13.51
CA TYR A 246 2.82 -15.60 13.34
C TYR A 246 3.41 -16.89 13.90
N GLU A 247 3.02 -17.25 15.12
CA GLU A 247 3.51 -18.48 15.75
C GLU A 247 3.05 -19.75 15.04
N ALA A 248 1.81 -19.75 14.53
CA ALA A 248 1.32 -20.85 13.70
C ALA A 248 2.12 -20.99 12.40
N ALA A 249 2.40 -19.87 11.71
CA ALA A 249 3.21 -19.86 10.50
C ALA A 249 4.66 -20.32 10.74
N LYS A 250 5.21 -20.07 11.93
CA LYS A 250 6.56 -20.56 12.31
C LYS A 250 6.60 -22.05 12.59
N ARG A 251 5.51 -22.64 13.12
CA ARG A 251 5.42 -24.08 13.39
C ARG A 251 5.17 -24.91 12.13
N GLY A 252 4.60 -24.31 11.08
CA GLY A 252 4.33 -24.99 9.81
C GLY A 252 5.52 -25.03 8.84
N LYS A 253 6.67 -24.52 9.26
CA LYS A 253 7.97 -24.60 8.57
C LYS A 253 8.84 -25.67 9.20
#